data_43b788e7f1b0c931637249edf0da0055
#
_entry.id   43b788e7f1b0c931637249edf0da0055
#
_cell.length_a   1.000
_cell.length_b   1.000
_cell.length_c   1.000
_cell.angle_alpha   90.00
_cell.angle_beta   90.00
_cell.angle_gamma   90.00
#
_symmetry.space_group_name_H-M   'P 1'
#
loop_
_entity.id
_entity.type
_entity.pdbx_description
1 polymer ?
#
loop_
_entity_poly.entity_id
_entity_poly.type
_entity_poly.pdbx_seq_one_letter_code
_entity_poly.pdbx_strand_id
1 'polypeptide(L)'
;NYGTKEDLKELVAIAHKNGIRVLLDAVINHTGPVTKEDPVWPSDWVRTSPNCKYSNYENTISCTLVKNLPDIKTESNEDVELPPQLVAKWKVEGRYEQEVKELDAFFARTKHPRAPRFYIMKWLTDYITEFGIDGYRVDTVKHTEEFVWQEFKEVCDVAFAEYKLKNPKKVLDNNNF
;
A
#
# COMPACT_ATOMS: atom_id res chain seq x y z
N ASN A 1 11.63 -12.01 -5.34
CA ASN A 1 10.68 -11.89 -6.42
C ASN A 1 10.21 -13.27 -6.84
N TYR A 2 8.89 -13.46 -6.90
CA TYR A 2 8.25 -14.75 -7.15
C TYR A 2 7.51 -14.77 -8.50
N GLY A 3 7.91 -13.93 -9.44
CA GLY A 3 7.32 -13.87 -10.77
C GLY A 3 7.25 -12.45 -11.33
N THR A 4 6.61 -12.33 -12.47
CA THR A 4 6.37 -11.08 -13.21
C THR A 4 4.96 -10.54 -12.95
N LYS A 5 4.66 -9.35 -13.48
CA LYS A 5 3.29 -8.82 -13.51
C LYS A 5 2.33 -9.73 -14.28
N GLU A 6 2.81 -10.31 -15.35
CA GLU A 6 2.06 -11.25 -16.21
C GLU A 6 1.71 -12.53 -15.46
N ASP A 7 2.65 -13.08 -14.65
CA ASP A 7 2.40 -14.25 -13.81
C ASP A 7 1.29 -13.98 -12.78
N LEU A 8 1.27 -12.78 -12.17
CA LEU A 8 0.21 -12.40 -11.23
C LEU A 8 -1.14 -12.25 -11.92
N LYS A 9 -1.18 -11.64 -13.11
CA LYS A 9 -2.41 -11.54 -13.92
C LYS A 9 -2.97 -12.91 -14.27
N GLU A 10 -2.09 -13.82 -14.67
CA GLU A 10 -2.47 -15.19 -14.98
C GLU A 10 -2.98 -15.94 -13.75
N LEU A 11 -2.29 -15.81 -12.60
CA LEU A 11 -2.73 -16.38 -11.33
C LEU A 11 -4.14 -15.92 -10.95
N VAL A 12 -4.39 -14.60 -10.98
CA VAL A 12 -5.72 -14.04 -10.68
C VAL A 12 -6.76 -14.57 -11.66
N ALA A 13 -6.45 -14.60 -12.96
CA ALA A 13 -7.38 -15.08 -13.98
C ALA A 13 -7.73 -16.56 -13.80
N ILE A 14 -6.75 -17.41 -13.47
CA ILE A 14 -6.96 -18.85 -13.21
C ILE A 14 -7.77 -19.04 -11.92
N ALA A 15 -7.43 -18.29 -10.85
CA ALA A 15 -8.19 -18.34 -9.59
C ALA A 15 -9.67 -18.00 -9.84
N HIS A 16 -9.95 -16.91 -10.52
CA HIS A 16 -11.31 -16.47 -10.84
C HIS A 16 -12.05 -17.50 -11.71
N LYS A 17 -11.40 -18.09 -12.70
CA LYS A 17 -12.00 -19.16 -13.52
C LYS A 17 -12.44 -20.36 -12.68
N ASN A 18 -11.78 -20.61 -11.55
CA ASN A 18 -12.10 -21.69 -10.62
C ASN A 18 -12.96 -21.23 -9.42
N GLY A 19 -13.52 -20.03 -9.45
CA GLY A 19 -14.36 -19.50 -8.37
C GLY A 19 -13.60 -19.14 -7.09
N ILE A 20 -12.28 -18.91 -7.19
CA ILE A 20 -11.41 -18.59 -6.05
C ILE A 20 -11.10 -17.09 -6.05
N ARG A 21 -11.31 -16.42 -4.92
CA ARG A 21 -10.91 -15.04 -4.70
C ARG A 21 -9.43 -14.96 -4.32
N VAL A 22 -8.78 -13.88 -4.75
CA VAL A 22 -7.38 -13.60 -4.46
C VAL A 22 -7.28 -12.40 -3.52
N LEU A 23 -6.78 -12.63 -2.32
CA LEU A 23 -6.48 -11.59 -1.35
C LEU A 23 -4.97 -11.41 -1.25
N LEU A 24 -4.51 -10.18 -1.16
CA LEU A 24 -3.11 -9.85 -0.90
C LEU A 24 -2.94 -9.33 0.53
N ASP A 25 -1.73 -9.46 1.06
CA ASP A 25 -1.39 -8.80 2.33
C ASP A 25 -1.20 -7.30 2.12
N ALA A 26 -1.93 -6.50 2.92
CA ALA A 26 -1.72 -5.07 3.02
C ALA A 26 -0.93 -4.76 4.29
N VAL A 27 0.30 -4.33 4.12
CA VAL A 27 1.19 -3.89 5.21
C VAL A 27 1.37 -2.39 5.10
N ILE A 28 0.66 -1.63 5.96
CA ILE A 28 0.72 -0.15 5.98
C ILE A 28 1.57 0.35 7.15
N ASN A 29 1.64 -0.42 8.23
CA ASN A 29 2.27 0.00 9.48
C ASN A 29 3.79 0.15 9.41
N HIS A 30 4.50 -0.65 8.63
CA HIS A 30 5.97 -0.66 8.64
C HIS A 30 6.56 -0.97 7.26
N THR A 31 7.82 -0.57 7.08
CA THR A 31 8.59 -0.95 5.90
C THR A 31 9.13 -2.37 6.01
N GLY A 32 9.62 -2.91 4.89
CA GLY A 32 10.40 -4.16 4.92
C GLY A 32 11.67 -4.04 5.78
N PRO A 33 12.35 -5.18 6.01
CA PRO A 33 13.60 -5.18 6.76
C PRO A 33 14.66 -4.26 6.15
N VAL A 34 15.31 -3.49 7.01
CA VAL A 34 16.43 -2.62 6.60
C VAL A 34 17.61 -3.48 6.18
N THR A 35 18.09 -3.28 4.96
CA THR A 35 19.27 -3.93 4.37
C THR A 35 20.23 -2.87 3.81
N LYS A 36 21.33 -3.32 3.20
CA LYS A 36 22.23 -2.40 2.49
C LYS A 36 21.60 -1.86 1.20
N GLU A 37 20.79 -2.68 0.57
CA GLU A 37 20.09 -2.38 -0.68
C GLU A 37 18.82 -1.56 -0.44
N ASP A 38 18.15 -1.80 0.70
CA ASP A 38 16.95 -1.09 1.15
C ASP A 38 17.22 -0.40 2.50
N PRO A 39 17.86 0.76 2.51
CA PRO A 39 18.17 1.50 3.73
C PRO A 39 16.91 2.06 4.40
N VAL A 40 17.05 2.52 5.64
CA VAL A 40 15.97 3.22 6.37
C VAL A 40 15.46 4.37 5.52
N TRP A 41 14.15 4.48 5.41
CA TRP A 41 13.48 5.58 4.71
C TRP A 41 13.66 6.90 5.50
N PRO A 42 13.45 8.07 4.85
CA PRO A 42 13.59 9.36 5.51
C PRO A 42 12.74 9.48 6.77
N SER A 43 13.20 10.31 7.72
CA SER A 43 12.56 10.45 9.03
C SER A 43 11.18 11.13 9.01
N ASP A 44 10.80 11.75 7.92
CA ASP A 44 9.45 12.26 7.65
C ASP A 44 8.49 11.14 7.21
N TRP A 45 9.03 10.01 6.71
CA TRP A 45 8.27 8.81 6.37
C TRP A 45 8.13 7.83 7.52
N VAL A 46 9.22 7.61 8.27
CA VAL A 46 9.29 6.53 9.25
C VAL A 46 9.88 6.98 10.58
N ARG A 47 9.59 6.19 11.62
CA ARG A 47 10.24 6.24 12.92
C ARG A 47 10.91 4.91 13.22
N THR A 48 12.02 4.96 13.97
CA THR A 48 12.77 3.78 14.42
C THR A 48 12.76 3.64 15.95
N SER A 49 12.00 4.50 16.62
CA SER A 49 11.79 4.56 18.06
C SER A 49 10.49 5.30 18.39
N PRO A 50 9.90 5.10 19.59
CA PRO A 50 10.28 4.13 20.61
C PRO A 50 9.93 2.70 20.23
N ASN A 51 10.52 1.71 20.91
CA ASN A 51 10.06 0.32 20.82
C ASN A 51 8.68 0.17 21.46
N CYS A 52 7.85 -0.72 20.93
CA CYS A 52 6.53 -1.00 21.47
C CYS A 52 6.58 -1.54 22.91
N LYS A 53 5.78 -0.96 23.79
CA LYS A 53 5.61 -1.40 25.18
C LYS A 53 4.18 -1.85 25.48
N TYR A 54 3.25 -1.60 24.56
CA TYR A 54 1.82 -1.97 24.68
C TYR A 54 1.17 -1.50 25.98
N SER A 55 1.64 -0.36 26.52
CA SER A 55 1.15 0.19 27.79
C SER A 55 -0.18 0.92 27.65
N ASN A 56 -0.43 1.50 26.49
CA ASN A 56 -1.66 2.22 26.13
C ASN A 56 -1.82 2.26 24.62
N TYR A 57 -2.92 2.85 24.15
CA TYR A 57 -3.23 2.97 22.73
C TYR A 57 -2.15 3.77 21.98
N GLU A 58 -1.80 4.95 22.48
CA GLU A 58 -0.84 5.86 21.84
C GLU A 58 0.53 5.18 21.64
N ASN A 59 1.01 4.45 22.64
CA ASN A 59 2.27 3.70 22.49
C ASN A 59 2.14 2.56 21.48
N THR A 60 0.96 1.99 21.33
CA THR A 60 0.75 0.85 20.41
C THR A 60 0.75 1.28 18.95
N ILE A 61 0.20 2.47 18.63
CA ILE A 61 0.10 2.98 17.26
C ILE A 61 1.30 3.84 16.83
N SER A 62 2.18 4.24 17.75
CA SER A 62 3.32 5.13 17.46
C SER A 62 4.65 4.52 17.86
N CYS A 63 4.78 3.20 17.77
CA CYS A 63 5.97 2.49 18.20
C CYS A 63 6.53 1.58 17.11
N THR A 64 7.84 1.33 17.17
CA THR A 64 8.53 0.40 16.29
C THR A 64 8.37 -1.03 16.83
N LEU A 65 7.74 -1.90 16.05
CA LEU A 65 7.49 -3.31 16.42
C LEU A 65 8.77 -4.09 16.64
N VAL A 66 9.67 -4.01 15.65
CA VAL A 66 10.95 -4.72 15.62
C VAL A 66 12.02 -3.75 15.14
N LYS A 67 13.20 -3.80 15.71
CA LYS A 67 14.29 -2.86 15.46
C LYS A 67 14.61 -2.59 13.99
N ASN A 68 14.47 -3.59 13.12
CA ASN A 68 14.77 -3.49 11.70
C ASN A 68 13.54 -3.34 10.79
N LEU A 69 12.36 -3.10 11.37
CA LEU A 69 11.12 -2.80 10.64
C LEU A 69 10.66 -1.40 11.04
N PRO A 70 11.20 -0.34 10.43
CA PRO A 70 10.80 1.03 10.71
C PRO A 70 9.28 1.22 10.56
N ASP A 71 8.70 1.87 11.57
CA ASP A 71 7.29 2.17 11.64
C ASP A 71 6.97 3.37 10.74
N ILE A 72 5.96 3.23 9.89
CA ILE A 72 5.53 4.30 8.99
C ILE A 72 4.69 5.30 9.79
N LYS A 73 4.93 6.59 9.58
CA LYS A 73 4.17 7.67 10.20
C LYS A 73 2.78 7.79 9.57
N THR A 74 1.93 6.81 9.86
CA THR A 74 0.59 6.71 9.29
C THR A 74 -0.33 7.83 9.75
N GLU A 75 -0.07 8.42 10.92
CA GLU A 75 -0.81 9.55 11.48
C GLU A 75 -0.53 10.88 10.77
N SER A 76 0.61 10.99 10.05
CA SER A 76 1.04 12.25 9.45
C SER A 76 0.11 12.68 8.32
N ASN A 77 -0.17 14.00 8.28
CA ASN A 77 -0.81 14.68 7.16
C ASN A 77 0.16 15.63 6.43
N GLU A 78 1.43 15.62 6.82
CA GLU A 78 2.44 16.46 6.20
C GLU A 78 2.85 15.87 4.84
N ASP A 79 3.01 16.73 3.86
CA ASP A 79 3.53 16.35 2.56
C ASP A 79 4.99 15.91 2.68
N VAL A 80 5.33 14.79 2.06
CA VAL A 80 6.68 14.24 2.02
C VAL A 80 7.13 14.02 0.58
N GLU A 81 8.45 14.12 0.37
CA GLU A 81 9.07 13.74 -0.89
C GLU A 81 9.25 12.23 -0.99
N LEU A 82 9.27 11.70 -2.20
CA LEU A 82 9.56 10.27 -2.41
C LEU A 82 10.95 9.91 -1.86
N PRO A 83 11.09 8.76 -1.16
CA PRO A 83 12.38 8.32 -0.65
C PRO A 83 13.44 8.27 -1.76
N PRO A 84 14.63 8.86 -1.57
CA PRO A 84 15.64 8.97 -2.63
C PRO A 84 16.07 7.63 -3.22
N GLN A 85 16.16 6.57 -2.40
CA GLN A 85 16.48 5.22 -2.85
C GLN A 85 15.38 4.63 -3.75
N LEU A 86 14.10 4.93 -3.47
CA LEU A 86 12.98 4.51 -4.31
C LEU A 86 13.02 5.21 -5.68
N VAL A 87 13.28 6.52 -5.67
CA VAL A 87 13.46 7.32 -6.90
C VAL A 87 14.64 6.79 -7.73
N ALA A 88 15.77 6.51 -7.09
CA ALA A 88 16.95 5.95 -7.77
C ALA A 88 16.63 4.60 -8.41
N LYS A 89 15.95 3.72 -7.68
CA LYS A 89 15.51 2.41 -8.18
C LYS A 89 14.58 2.55 -9.39
N TRP A 90 13.56 3.39 -9.34
CA TRP A 90 12.63 3.61 -10.45
C TRP A 90 13.30 4.19 -11.70
N LYS A 91 14.30 5.07 -11.51
CA LYS A 91 15.10 5.60 -12.63
C LYS A 91 15.91 4.51 -13.31
N VAL A 92 16.57 3.63 -12.55
CA VAL A 92 17.31 2.48 -13.09
C VAL A 92 16.38 1.50 -13.82
N GLU A 93 15.19 1.29 -13.31
CA GLU A 93 14.17 0.43 -13.91
C GLU A 93 13.40 1.09 -15.07
N GLY A 94 13.67 2.38 -15.37
CA GLY A 94 13.04 3.11 -16.48
C GLY A 94 11.55 3.42 -16.28
N ARG A 95 11.03 3.35 -15.06
CA ARG A 95 9.60 3.56 -14.76
C ARG A 95 9.30 4.84 -13.97
N TYR A 96 10.30 5.63 -13.63
CA TYR A 96 10.15 6.81 -12.77
C TYR A 96 9.07 7.79 -13.27
N GLU A 97 9.11 8.16 -14.55
CA GLU A 97 8.16 9.12 -15.12
C GLU A 97 6.71 8.61 -15.06
N GLN A 98 6.51 7.31 -15.29
CA GLN A 98 5.20 6.70 -15.21
C GLN A 98 4.68 6.69 -13.77
N GLU A 99 5.51 6.29 -12.79
CA GLU A 99 5.15 6.24 -11.38
C GLU A 99 4.77 7.64 -10.85
N VAL A 100 5.57 8.66 -11.18
CA VAL A 100 5.28 10.06 -10.78
C VAL A 100 3.97 10.54 -11.39
N LYS A 101 3.75 10.29 -12.69
CA LYS A 101 2.51 10.64 -13.36
C LYS A 101 1.27 10.01 -12.71
N GLU A 102 1.37 8.74 -12.32
CA GLU A 102 0.27 8.02 -11.66
C GLU A 102 0.02 8.54 -10.24
N LEU A 103 1.08 8.85 -9.49
CA LEU A 103 0.98 9.50 -8.18
C LEU A 103 0.31 10.87 -8.30
N ASP A 104 0.74 11.71 -9.26
CA ASP A 104 0.16 13.02 -9.48
C ASP A 104 -1.33 12.92 -9.83
N ALA A 105 -1.71 11.98 -10.68
CA ALA A 105 -3.10 11.72 -11.01
C ALA A 105 -3.93 11.27 -9.79
N PHE A 106 -3.37 10.40 -8.95
CA PHE A 106 -4.01 9.96 -7.73
C PHE A 106 -4.26 11.12 -6.76
N PHE A 107 -3.24 11.91 -6.44
CA PHE A 107 -3.35 13.05 -5.53
C PHE A 107 -4.23 14.18 -6.10
N ALA A 108 -4.17 14.43 -7.41
CA ALA A 108 -5.06 15.39 -8.06
C ALA A 108 -6.53 14.99 -7.96
N ARG A 109 -6.83 13.68 -8.05
CA ARG A 109 -8.19 13.13 -7.96
C ARG A 109 -8.72 13.09 -6.54
N THR A 110 -7.92 12.56 -5.62
CA THR A 110 -8.35 12.29 -4.24
C THR A 110 -8.32 13.52 -3.34
N LYS A 111 -7.47 14.50 -3.67
CA LYS A 111 -7.17 15.68 -2.83
C LYS A 111 -6.58 15.35 -1.46
N HIS A 112 -6.09 14.13 -1.27
CA HIS A 112 -5.34 13.77 -0.09
C HIS A 112 -3.99 14.49 -0.06
N PRO A 113 -3.43 14.76 1.14
CA PRO A 113 -2.06 15.23 1.27
C PRO A 113 -1.07 14.17 0.75
N ARG A 114 0.11 14.61 0.34
CA ARG A 114 1.20 13.70 -0.07
C ARG A 114 1.88 13.08 1.16
N ALA A 115 1.09 12.57 2.09
CA ALA A 115 1.56 11.96 3.32
C ALA A 115 1.86 10.45 3.14
N PRO A 116 2.73 9.86 3.96
CA PRO A 116 3.24 8.48 3.78
C PRO A 116 2.16 7.45 3.50
N ARG A 117 1.08 7.43 4.29
CA ARG A 117 0.02 6.42 4.15
C ARG A 117 -0.69 6.47 2.78
N PHE A 118 -0.86 7.65 2.20
CA PHE A 118 -1.58 7.77 0.92
C PHE A 118 -0.75 7.31 -0.28
N TYR A 119 0.56 7.43 -0.23
CA TYR A 119 1.43 6.77 -1.22
C TYR A 119 1.27 5.24 -1.16
N ILE A 120 1.28 4.68 0.05
CA ILE A 120 1.13 3.23 0.23
C ILE A 120 -0.26 2.77 -0.21
N MET A 121 -1.31 3.51 0.14
CA MET A 121 -2.68 3.24 -0.31
C MET A 121 -2.79 3.25 -1.84
N LYS A 122 -2.14 4.22 -2.51
CA LYS A 122 -2.07 4.25 -3.98
C LYS A 122 -1.43 2.99 -4.52
N TRP A 123 -0.25 2.62 -4.02
CA TRP A 123 0.45 1.42 -4.50
C TRP A 123 -0.33 0.12 -4.21
N LEU A 124 -1.04 0.06 -3.10
CA LEU A 124 -1.93 -1.08 -2.83
C LEU A 124 -3.10 -1.10 -3.81
N THR A 125 -3.77 0.04 -4.04
CA THR A 125 -4.92 0.06 -4.96
C THR A 125 -4.55 -0.23 -6.42
N ASP A 126 -3.27 -0.09 -6.81
CA ASP A 126 -2.80 -0.53 -8.13
C ASP A 126 -2.98 -2.03 -8.34
N TYR A 127 -2.85 -2.85 -7.29
CA TYR A 127 -3.11 -4.29 -7.40
C TYR A 127 -4.58 -4.59 -7.71
N ILE A 128 -5.51 -3.76 -7.26
CA ILE A 128 -6.92 -3.88 -7.63
C ILE A 128 -7.11 -3.48 -9.09
N THR A 129 -6.63 -2.28 -9.46
CA THR A 129 -6.92 -1.70 -10.78
C THR A 129 -6.14 -2.37 -11.92
N GLU A 130 -4.95 -2.91 -11.66
CA GLU A 130 -4.09 -3.56 -12.66
C GLU A 130 -4.33 -5.07 -12.75
N PHE A 131 -4.50 -5.74 -11.60
CA PHE A 131 -4.56 -7.21 -11.55
C PHE A 131 -5.95 -7.76 -11.25
N GLY A 132 -6.84 -6.96 -10.67
CA GLY A 132 -8.20 -7.37 -10.33
C GLY A 132 -8.25 -8.33 -9.15
N ILE A 133 -7.39 -8.14 -8.14
CA ILE A 133 -7.50 -8.88 -6.88
C ILE A 133 -8.82 -8.54 -6.18
N ASP A 134 -9.27 -9.39 -5.28
CA ASP A 134 -10.61 -9.30 -4.69
C ASP A 134 -10.62 -8.61 -3.31
N GLY A 135 -9.45 -8.38 -2.72
CA GLY A 135 -9.36 -7.70 -1.42
C GLY A 135 -8.00 -7.84 -0.76
N TYR A 136 -7.97 -7.49 0.52
CA TYR A 136 -6.77 -7.51 1.35
C TYR A 136 -6.97 -8.26 2.66
N ARG A 137 -5.95 -9.00 3.06
CA ARG A 137 -5.71 -9.37 4.45
C ARG A 137 -4.83 -8.28 5.05
N VAL A 138 -5.34 -7.53 6.02
CA VAL A 138 -4.60 -6.42 6.61
C VAL A 138 -3.73 -6.90 7.76
N ASP A 139 -2.44 -6.62 7.66
CA ASP A 139 -1.47 -6.95 8.71
C ASP A 139 -1.40 -5.85 9.77
N THR A 140 -1.02 -6.22 10.98
CA THR A 140 -0.72 -5.31 12.12
C THR A 140 -1.78 -4.23 12.40
N VAL A 141 -3.06 -4.54 12.21
CA VAL A 141 -4.20 -3.61 12.34
C VAL A 141 -4.17 -2.77 13.62
N LYS A 142 -3.80 -3.39 14.76
CA LYS A 142 -3.77 -2.71 16.07
C LYS A 142 -2.65 -1.67 16.21
N HIS A 143 -1.71 -1.63 15.28
CA HIS A 143 -0.54 -0.74 15.32
C HIS A 143 -0.68 0.49 14.42
N THR A 144 -1.85 0.66 13.84
CA THR A 144 -2.18 1.77 12.96
C THR A 144 -3.48 2.40 13.46
N GLU A 145 -3.62 3.70 13.31
CA GLU A 145 -4.79 4.43 13.74
C GLU A 145 -6.06 3.95 13.03
N GLU A 146 -7.19 3.94 13.75
CA GLU A 146 -8.47 3.46 13.23
C GLU A 146 -8.92 4.21 11.97
N PHE A 147 -8.71 5.53 11.92
CA PHE A 147 -9.10 6.35 10.76
C PHE A 147 -8.36 5.96 9.47
N VAL A 148 -7.13 5.43 9.58
CA VAL A 148 -6.35 4.99 8.42
C VAL A 148 -7.03 3.82 7.71
N TRP A 149 -7.67 2.93 8.46
CA TRP A 149 -8.41 1.81 7.88
C TRP A 149 -9.68 2.24 7.17
N GLN A 150 -10.34 3.28 7.69
CA GLN A 150 -11.48 3.88 7.01
C GLN A 150 -11.03 4.53 5.70
N GLU A 151 -9.98 5.35 5.72
CA GLU A 151 -9.40 5.95 4.51
C GLU A 151 -8.95 4.89 3.49
N PHE A 152 -8.30 3.81 3.96
CA PHE A 152 -7.89 2.71 3.09
C PHE A 152 -9.07 2.01 2.43
N LYS A 153 -10.13 1.77 3.19
CA LYS A 153 -11.37 1.21 2.64
C LYS A 153 -11.98 2.11 1.56
N GLU A 154 -12.04 3.41 1.80
CA GLU A 154 -12.59 4.38 0.84
C GLU A 154 -11.83 4.39 -0.49
N VAL A 155 -10.49 4.39 -0.46
CA VAL A 155 -9.68 4.34 -1.69
C VAL A 155 -9.80 2.98 -2.39
N CYS A 156 -9.93 1.89 -1.64
CA CYS A 156 -10.17 0.55 -2.21
C CYS A 156 -11.53 0.46 -2.89
N ASP A 157 -12.60 0.98 -2.27
CA ASP A 157 -13.95 0.99 -2.85
C ASP A 157 -13.97 1.70 -4.22
N VAL A 158 -13.26 2.84 -4.32
CA VAL A 158 -13.09 3.56 -5.59
C VAL A 158 -12.33 2.71 -6.61
N ALA A 159 -11.23 2.06 -6.20
CA ALA A 159 -10.43 1.21 -7.08
C ALA A 159 -11.23 0.00 -7.59
N PHE A 160 -12.01 -0.66 -6.72
CA PHE A 160 -12.91 -1.76 -7.11
C PHE A 160 -13.99 -1.31 -8.09
N ALA A 161 -14.62 -0.16 -7.84
CA ALA A 161 -15.61 0.40 -8.76
C ALA A 161 -15.01 0.69 -10.14
N GLU A 162 -13.81 1.28 -10.17
CA GLU A 162 -13.07 1.57 -11.40
C GLU A 162 -12.72 0.27 -12.16
N TYR A 163 -12.22 -0.74 -11.45
CA TYR A 163 -11.91 -2.04 -12.07
C TYR A 163 -13.14 -2.71 -12.65
N LYS A 164 -14.28 -2.72 -11.93
CA LYS A 164 -15.55 -3.27 -12.41
C LYS A 164 -16.05 -2.59 -13.68
N LEU A 165 -15.97 -1.26 -13.75
CA LEU A 165 -16.34 -0.50 -14.93
C LEU A 165 -15.51 -0.86 -16.16
N LYS A 166 -14.20 -1.03 -15.97
CA LYS A 166 -13.27 -1.40 -17.06
C LYS A 166 -13.35 -2.88 -17.44
N ASN A 167 -13.79 -3.73 -16.53
CA ASN A 167 -13.77 -5.19 -16.68
C ASN A 167 -15.10 -5.86 -16.32
N PRO A 168 -16.25 -5.47 -16.91
CA PRO A 168 -17.58 -5.92 -16.48
C PRO A 168 -17.79 -7.44 -16.58
N LYS A 169 -16.99 -8.13 -17.38
CA LYS A 169 -17.06 -9.59 -17.58
C LYS A 169 -16.08 -10.39 -16.71
N LYS A 170 -15.19 -9.71 -15.97
CA LYS A 170 -14.13 -10.37 -15.18
C LYS A 170 -14.39 -10.41 -13.68
N VAL A 171 -15.43 -9.76 -13.20
CA VAL A 171 -15.78 -9.68 -11.79
C VAL A 171 -16.51 -10.94 -11.36
N LEU A 172 -16.05 -11.61 -10.30
CA LEU A 172 -16.66 -12.83 -9.77
C LEU A 172 -18.05 -12.61 -9.20
N ASP A 173 -18.21 -11.55 -8.45
CA ASP A 173 -19.49 -11.16 -7.86
C ASP A 173 -19.52 -9.64 -7.60
N ASN A 174 -20.63 -9.16 -7.04
CA ASN A 174 -20.82 -7.74 -6.69
C ASN A 174 -20.45 -7.41 -5.25
N ASN A 175 -19.90 -8.36 -4.50
CA ASN A 175 -19.49 -8.11 -3.13
C ASN A 175 -18.17 -7.32 -3.11
N ASN A 176 -18.22 -6.21 -2.40
CA ASN A 176 -17.04 -5.50 -1.98
C ASN A 176 -16.65 -5.99 -0.59
N PHE A 177 -15.38 -6.19 -0.37
CA PHE A 177 -14.85 -6.44 0.95
C PHE A 177 -14.73 -5.18 1.75
#